data_37f79aab131f69dcac47ff74cf566f4f
#
_entry.id   37f79aab131f69dcac47ff74cf566f4f
#
_cell.length_a   1.000
_cell.length_b   1.000
_cell.length_c   1.000
_cell.angle_alpha   90.00
_cell.angle_beta   90.00
_cell.angle_gamma   90.00
#
_symmetry.space_group_name_H-M   'P 1'
#
loop_
_entity.id
_entity.type
_entity.pdbx_description
1 polymer ?
#
loop_
_entity_poly.entity_id
_entity_poly.type
_entity_poly.pdbx_seq_one_letter_code
_entity_poly.pdbx_strand_id
1 'polypeptide(L)'
;EAIKLEPDFIEAHSNLGITLQALIRLEEAIIIYKDAIIINSYYPEVHYNLGNTLKELGQLEEAGISYKHAIALKHNYYEAYSNLGITLQDLGRLEEAEINYKQALTIDPDYATAHNNLGLALQELGRLEEAETSYKHAIRLNPNSPDALMNLSIVQDYLNNLDIAIIQLKNLLIIDPDNYGLRAAVIIAIYSFLENDFSTSKKYLLQSSKIENYLTLNFKNERIYHQYLLKILDWHENKPFPLLNKISDRKLYVIGESHALVSHGLHVKFLDKSFLCKSMLIQGCMQWHLGNSIKNKFKVKFENIIKSISNQSDVLLSIGEIDCRLDNGIIKHRKKFPKKNMMHLITNTIENYLNYVYKINSYYKHKIIIQGVPSPNIETKNISKHKILELINLIRDFNIILKNKSTELGFGFLDIYKITNRGDGFSNEIWHLDNIHLSPQGMLEAWKNYSSY
;
A
#
# COMPACT_ATOMS: atom_id res chain seq x y z
N GLU A 1 7.92 29.19 -37.61
CA GLU A 1 8.46 30.26 -38.47
C GLU A 1 9.72 30.90 -37.88
N ALA A 2 9.77 31.22 -36.56
CA ALA A 2 10.94 31.79 -35.91
C ALA A 2 12.21 30.97 -36.18
N ILE A 3 12.17 29.66 -35.97
CA ILE A 3 13.29 28.72 -36.22
C ILE A 3 13.71 28.69 -37.70
N LYS A 4 12.79 28.94 -38.64
CA LYS A 4 13.15 29.04 -40.09
C LYS A 4 13.89 30.29 -40.41
N LEU A 5 13.59 31.39 -39.72
CA LEU A 5 14.23 32.69 -39.91
C LEU A 5 15.56 32.77 -39.16
N GLU A 6 15.64 32.19 -38.01
CA GLU A 6 16.79 32.19 -37.13
C GLU A 6 16.96 30.75 -36.50
N PRO A 7 17.65 29.85 -37.21
CA PRO A 7 17.80 28.47 -36.79
C PRO A 7 18.49 28.28 -35.42
N ASP A 8 19.31 29.26 -35.02
CA ASP A 8 20.05 29.21 -33.74
C ASP A 8 19.29 29.86 -32.57
N PHE A 9 18.01 30.25 -32.77
CA PHE A 9 17.20 30.91 -31.76
C PHE A 9 16.70 29.90 -30.73
N ILE A 10 17.45 29.72 -29.64
CA ILE A 10 17.22 28.70 -28.61
C ILE A 10 15.86 28.80 -27.93
N GLU A 11 15.43 30.05 -27.64
CA GLU A 11 14.13 30.28 -27.01
C GLU A 11 12.98 29.79 -27.90
N ALA A 12 13.12 29.88 -29.24
CA ALA A 12 12.13 29.37 -30.18
C ALA A 12 12.10 27.84 -30.17
N HIS A 13 13.26 27.17 -30.09
CA HIS A 13 13.34 25.71 -29.93
C HIS A 13 12.76 25.27 -28.59
N SER A 14 13.11 25.96 -27.48
CA SER A 14 12.56 25.66 -26.14
C SER A 14 11.04 25.80 -26.12
N ASN A 15 10.50 26.89 -26.64
CA ASN A 15 9.06 27.14 -26.72
C ASN A 15 8.32 26.13 -27.62
N LEU A 16 8.93 25.70 -28.72
CA LEU A 16 8.39 24.64 -29.56
C LEU A 16 8.36 23.31 -28.81
N GLY A 17 9.42 22.96 -28.08
CA GLY A 17 9.48 21.77 -27.24
C GLY A 17 8.37 21.78 -26.18
N ILE A 18 8.19 22.88 -25.45
CA ILE A 18 7.10 23.05 -24.46
C ILE A 18 5.72 22.87 -25.13
N THR A 19 5.53 23.45 -26.32
CA THR A 19 4.28 23.34 -27.05
C THR A 19 4.00 21.91 -27.49
N LEU A 20 5.02 21.19 -27.96
CA LEU A 20 4.91 19.78 -28.35
C LEU A 20 4.61 18.88 -27.13
N GLN A 21 5.23 19.15 -25.99
CA GLN A 21 4.95 18.47 -24.72
C GLN A 21 3.49 18.70 -24.30
N ALA A 22 2.98 19.92 -24.35
CA ALA A 22 1.59 20.24 -24.06
C ALA A 22 0.59 19.54 -25.02
N LEU A 23 1.01 19.24 -26.25
CA LEU A 23 0.26 18.46 -27.23
C LEU A 23 0.47 16.94 -27.11
N ILE A 24 1.18 16.47 -26.07
CA ILE A 24 1.51 15.05 -25.81
C ILE A 24 2.34 14.42 -26.98
N ARG A 25 3.07 15.24 -27.74
CA ARG A 25 4.01 14.82 -28.80
C ARG A 25 5.41 14.73 -28.22
N LEU A 26 5.58 13.82 -27.24
CA LEU A 26 6.74 13.80 -26.34
C LEU A 26 8.05 13.43 -27.07
N GLU A 27 8.01 12.50 -28.00
CA GLU A 27 9.20 12.09 -28.78
C GLU A 27 9.70 13.25 -29.66
N GLU A 28 8.80 14.02 -30.25
CA GLU A 28 9.15 15.18 -31.05
C GLU A 28 9.70 16.31 -30.16
N ALA A 29 9.13 16.51 -28.99
CA ALA A 29 9.66 17.48 -28.03
C ALA A 29 11.11 17.13 -27.62
N ILE A 30 11.43 15.85 -27.39
CA ILE A 30 12.80 15.40 -27.09
C ILE A 30 13.76 15.75 -28.21
N ILE A 31 13.37 15.54 -29.48
CA ILE A 31 14.22 15.89 -30.63
C ILE A 31 14.52 17.39 -30.62
N ILE A 32 13.50 18.24 -30.47
CA ILE A 32 13.64 19.70 -30.44
C ILE A 32 14.52 20.17 -29.26
N TYR A 33 14.38 19.59 -28.06
CA TYR A 33 15.27 19.93 -26.95
C TYR A 33 16.71 19.48 -27.18
N LYS A 34 16.93 18.32 -27.81
CA LYS A 34 18.28 17.87 -28.19
C LYS A 34 18.90 18.78 -29.23
N ASP A 35 18.15 19.24 -30.23
CA ASP A 35 18.61 20.26 -31.20
C ASP A 35 18.99 21.55 -30.50
N ALA A 36 18.16 22.02 -29.55
CA ALA A 36 18.47 23.19 -28.74
C ALA A 36 19.77 23.05 -27.94
N ILE A 37 20.02 21.86 -27.37
CA ILE A 37 21.26 21.55 -26.63
C ILE A 37 22.49 21.51 -27.57
N ILE A 38 22.32 21.07 -28.81
CA ILE A 38 23.40 21.10 -29.81
C ILE A 38 23.76 22.58 -30.15
N ILE A 39 22.77 23.46 -30.28
CA ILE A 39 22.97 24.90 -30.53
C ILE A 39 23.67 25.55 -29.34
N ASN A 40 23.17 25.32 -28.13
CA ASN A 40 23.81 25.82 -26.91
C ASN A 40 23.56 24.88 -25.72
N SER A 41 24.60 24.16 -25.32
CA SER A 41 24.57 23.24 -24.19
C SER A 41 24.51 23.92 -22.81
N TYR A 42 24.68 25.23 -22.72
CA TYR A 42 24.73 25.99 -21.46
C TYR A 42 23.38 26.62 -21.08
N TYR A 43 22.26 26.09 -21.58
CA TYR A 43 20.92 26.58 -21.30
C TYR A 43 20.18 25.64 -20.31
N PRO A 44 20.18 25.94 -18.98
CA PRO A 44 19.71 25.01 -17.98
C PRO A 44 18.20 24.66 -18.11
N GLU A 45 17.37 25.59 -18.58
CA GLU A 45 15.94 25.39 -18.78
C GLU A 45 15.64 24.33 -19.85
N VAL A 46 16.47 24.22 -20.90
CA VAL A 46 16.31 23.19 -21.94
C VAL A 46 16.60 21.79 -21.36
N HIS A 47 17.66 21.67 -20.58
CA HIS A 47 17.96 20.40 -19.89
C HIS A 47 16.85 20.00 -18.88
N TYR A 48 16.32 20.99 -18.15
CA TYR A 48 15.19 20.77 -17.23
C TYR A 48 13.94 20.29 -17.97
N ASN A 49 13.57 20.96 -19.08
CA ASN A 49 12.39 20.57 -19.89
C ASN A 49 12.58 19.21 -20.58
N LEU A 50 13.79 18.92 -21.05
CA LEU A 50 14.11 17.56 -21.55
C LEU A 50 13.94 16.52 -20.47
N GLY A 51 14.40 16.78 -19.24
CA GLY A 51 14.21 15.91 -18.09
C GLY A 51 12.72 15.65 -17.79
N ASN A 52 11.89 16.70 -17.81
CA ASN A 52 10.45 16.58 -17.62
C ASN A 52 9.82 15.67 -18.69
N THR A 53 10.15 15.89 -19.96
CA THR A 53 9.58 15.12 -21.08
C THR A 53 10.02 13.64 -21.04
N LEU A 54 11.29 13.39 -20.71
CA LEU A 54 11.81 12.03 -20.55
C LEU A 54 11.13 11.30 -19.38
N LYS A 55 10.88 12.00 -18.27
CA LYS A 55 10.15 11.45 -17.11
C LYS A 55 8.71 11.09 -17.49
N GLU A 56 8.01 11.94 -18.24
CA GLU A 56 6.64 11.65 -18.74
C GLU A 56 6.61 10.41 -19.64
N LEU A 57 7.66 10.15 -20.43
CA LEU A 57 7.82 8.92 -21.22
C LEU A 57 8.30 7.71 -20.40
N GLY A 58 8.55 7.87 -19.11
CA GLY A 58 9.05 6.79 -18.25
C GLY A 58 10.55 6.46 -18.44
N GLN A 59 11.31 7.31 -19.16
CA GLN A 59 12.76 7.19 -19.36
C GLN A 59 13.49 7.83 -18.17
N LEU A 60 13.36 7.20 -17.00
CA LEU A 60 13.71 7.80 -15.71
C LEU A 60 15.22 8.04 -15.53
N GLU A 61 16.07 7.13 -16.01
CA GLU A 61 17.54 7.29 -15.93
C GLU A 61 18.03 8.47 -16.75
N GLU A 62 17.53 8.61 -17.98
CA GLU A 62 17.86 9.72 -18.87
C GLU A 62 17.32 11.05 -18.36
N ALA A 63 16.11 11.04 -17.77
CA ALA A 63 15.53 12.20 -17.09
C ALA A 63 16.43 12.67 -15.94
N GLY A 64 16.91 11.75 -15.12
CA GLY A 64 17.83 12.03 -14.02
C GLY A 64 19.15 12.67 -14.49
N ILE A 65 19.70 12.21 -15.63
CA ILE A 65 20.89 12.82 -16.24
C ILE A 65 20.61 14.26 -16.68
N SER A 66 19.47 14.49 -17.35
CA SER A 66 19.07 15.82 -17.82
C SER A 66 18.88 16.81 -16.68
N TYR A 67 18.23 16.43 -15.58
CA TYR A 67 18.12 17.29 -14.39
C TYR A 67 19.47 17.59 -13.75
N LYS A 68 20.41 16.63 -13.69
CA LYS A 68 21.77 16.87 -13.19
C LYS A 68 22.53 17.89 -14.06
N HIS A 69 22.36 17.86 -15.36
CA HIS A 69 22.92 18.90 -16.26
C HIS A 69 22.30 20.25 -15.97
N ALA A 70 20.98 20.35 -15.82
CA ALA A 70 20.32 21.61 -15.47
C ALA A 70 20.85 22.18 -14.14
N ILE A 71 21.03 21.34 -13.12
CA ILE A 71 21.58 21.71 -11.81
C ILE A 71 23.04 22.12 -11.89
N ALA A 72 23.86 21.45 -12.70
CA ALA A 72 25.27 21.82 -12.90
C ALA A 72 25.42 23.19 -13.53
N LEU A 73 24.49 23.56 -14.39
CA LEU A 73 24.49 24.91 -15.06
C LEU A 73 23.86 25.99 -14.16
N LYS A 74 22.89 25.64 -13.32
CA LYS A 74 22.18 26.57 -12.43
C LYS A 74 22.05 25.94 -11.04
N HIS A 75 23.05 26.17 -10.18
CA HIS A 75 23.14 25.52 -8.86
C HIS A 75 21.99 25.85 -7.89
N ASN A 76 21.26 26.94 -8.10
CA ASN A 76 20.07 27.29 -7.31
C ASN A 76 18.75 26.95 -7.98
N TYR A 77 18.72 25.87 -8.81
CA TYR A 77 17.52 25.42 -9.52
C TYR A 77 16.71 24.44 -8.66
N TYR A 78 15.97 24.96 -7.69
CA TYR A 78 15.24 24.12 -6.70
C TYR A 78 14.21 23.20 -7.35
N GLU A 79 13.55 23.61 -8.44
CA GLU A 79 12.60 22.74 -9.17
C GLU A 79 13.31 21.55 -9.81
N ALA A 80 14.52 21.74 -10.34
CA ALA A 80 15.31 20.66 -10.94
C ALA A 80 15.76 19.65 -9.85
N TYR A 81 16.18 20.13 -8.69
CA TYR A 81 16.46 19.26 -7.54
C TYR A 81 15.21 18.47 -7.11
N SER A 82 14.06 19.13 -7.01
CA SER A 82 12.80 18.45 -6.62
C SER A 82 12.40 17.39 -7.65
N ASN A 83 12.48 17.69 -8.95
CA ASN A 83 12.13 16.74 -10.01
C ASN A 83 13.14 15.59 -10.13
N LEU A 84 14.43 15.84 -9.86
CA LEU A 84 15.42 14.79 -9.72
C LEU A 84 15.08 13.87 -8.52
N GLY A 85 14.66 14.44 -7.40
CA GLY A 85 14.17 13.70 -6.23
C GLY A 85 13.01 12.78 -6.57
N ILE A 86 11.98 13.29 -7.29
CA ILE A 86 10.84 12.47 -7.77
C ILE A 86 11.34 11.33 -8.66
N THR A 87 12.20 11.61 -9.62
CA THR A 87 12.75 10.62 -10.55
C THR A 87 13.53 9.53 -9.82
N LEU A 88 14.34 9.90 -8.83
CA LEU A 88 15.09 8.96 -8.00
C LEU A 88 14.15 8.09 -7.12
N GLN A 89 13.08 8.69 -6.61
CA GLN A 89 12.06 7.96 -5.86
C GLN A 89 11.34 6.92 -6.74
N ASP A 90 10.98 7.27 -7.98
CA ASP A 90 10.39 6.36 -8.96
C ASP A 90 11.34 5.21 -9.33
N LEU A 91 12.65 5.45 -9.29
CA LEU A 91 13.70 4.43 -9.44
C LEU A 91 13.95 3.62 -8.15
N GLY A 92 13.27 3.92 -7.04
CA GLY A 92 13.46 3.28 -5.75
C GLY A 92 14.72 3.71 -4.98
N ARG A 93 15.36 4.81 -5.38
CA ARG A 93 16.60 5.35 -4.79
C ARG A 93 16.26 6.42 -3.75
N LEU A 94 15.59 5.99 -2.67
CA LEU A 94 14.91 6.87 -1.70
C LEU A 94 15.86 7.79 -0.94
N GLU A 95 17.04 7.30 -0.54
CA GLU A 95 18.03 8.09 0.19
C GLU A 95 18.59 9.23 -0.69
N GLU A 96 18.80 8.96 -1.98
CA GLU A 96 19.25 9.98 -2.92
C GLU A 96 18.12 10.99 -3.22
N ALA A 97 16.87 10.54 -3.28
CA ALA A 97 15.71 11.42 -3.41
C ALA A 97 15.61 12.38 -2.22
N GLU A 98 15.77 11.87 -0.98
CA GLU A 98 15.79 12.69 0.24
C GLU A 98 16.84 13.81 0.17
N ILE A 99 18.08 13.49 -0.26
CA ILE A 99 19.16 14.48 -0.40
C ILE A 99 18.74 15.59 -1.36
N ASN A 100 18.15 15.24 -2.50
CA ASN A 100 17.75 16.22 -3.52
C ASN A 100 16.57 17.07 -3.05
N TYR A 101 15.58 16.52 -2.35
CA TYR A 101 14.49 17.32 -1.77
C TYR A 101 15.01 18.29 -0.70
N LYS A 102 15.93 17.86 0.18
CA LYS A 102 16.56 18.75 1.16
C LYS A 102 17.36 19.86 0.51
N GLN A 103 18.04 19.56 -0.60
CA GLN A 103 18.76 20.60 -1.36
C GLN A 103 17.78 21.61 -1.99
N ALA A 104 16.66 21.16 -2.56
CA ALA A 104 15.62 22.05 -3.04
C ALA A 104 15.09 22.98 -1.93
N LEU A 105 14.84 22.43 -0.73
CA LEU A 105 14.36 23.17 0.44
C LEU A 105 15.42 24.08 1.08
N THR A 106 16.70 23.80 0.86
CA THR A 106 17.79 24.71 1.28
C THR A 106 17.79 25.98 0.40
N ILE A 107 17.42 25.83 -0.88
CA ILE A 107 17.35 26.94 -1.85
C ILE A 107 16.02 27.71 -1.70
N ASP A 108 14.91 26.99 -1.63
CA ASP A 108 13.58 27.54 -1.41
C ASP A 108 12.87 26.81 -0.23
N PRO A 109 12.97 27.37 1.01
CA PRO A 109 12.35 26.79 2.19
C PRO A 109 10.80 26.75 2.16
N ASP A 110 10.17 27.59 1.32
CA ASP A 110 8.72 27.71 1.22
C ASP A 110 8.14 26.86 0.06
N TYR A 111 8.94 25.98 -0.52
CA TYR A 111 8.50 25.09 -1.59
C TYR A 111 7.64 23.91 -1.04
N ALA A 112 6.34 24.16 -0.90
CA ALA A 112 5.38 23.19 -0.30
C ALA A 112 5.43 21.79 -0.95
N THR A 113 5.59 21.74 -2.30
CA THR A 113 5.68 20.47 -3.03
C THR A 113 6.90 19.65 -2.61
N ALA A 114 8.06 20.28 -2.41
CA ALA A 114 9.25 19.56 -1.97
C ALA A 114 9.12 19.06 -0.53
N HIS A 115 8.46 19.79 0.36
CA HIS A 115 8.11 19.29 1.70
C HIS A 115 7.21 18.05 1.64
N ASN A 116 6.16 18.07 0.80
CA ASN A 116 5.29 16.91 0.63
C ASN A 116 6.06 15.70 0.08
N ASN A 117 6.89 15.89 -0.93
CA ASN A 117 7.65 14.80 -1.56
C ASN A 117 8.76 14.26 -0.64
N LEU A 118 9.41 15.13 0.16
CA LEU A 118 10.33 14.71 1.22
C LEU A 118 9.60 13.83 2.25
N GLY A 119 8.40 14.26 2.68
CA GLY A 119 7.55 13.48 3.56
C GLY A 119 7.25 12.07 2.99
N LEU A 120 6.96 11.97 1.69
CA LEU A 120 6.69 10.71 1.03
C LEU A 120 7.93 9.79 0.99
N ALA A 121 9.10 10.32 0.66
CA ALA A 121 10.36 9.57 0.68
C ALA A 121 10.69 9.07 2.10
N LEU A 122 10.57 9.92 3.11
CA LEU A 122 10.79 9.58 4.52
C LEU A 122 9.80 8.50 5.01
N GLN A 123 8.53 8.59 4.59
CA GLN A 123 7.51 7.59 4.91
C GLN A 123 7.89 6.22 4.34
N GLU A 124 8.33 6.13 3.09
CA GLU A 124 8.78 4.88 2.47
C GLU A 124 10.02 4.32 3.18
N LEU A 125 10.93 5.17 3.65
CA LEU A 125 12.08 4.81 4.49
C LEU A 125 11.69 4.40 5.93
N GLY A 126 10.39 4.50 6.30
CA GLY A 126 9.91 4.19 7.65
C GLY A 126 10.34 5.22 8.72
N ARG A 127 10.68 6.44 8.32
CA ARG A 127 11.04 7.58 9.19
C ARG A 127 9.78 8.46 9.39
N LEU A 128 8.79 7.89 10.07
CA LEU A 128 7.42 8.40 10.09
C LEU A 128 7.28 9.74 10.82
N GLU A 129 8.01 9.97 11.89
CA GLU A 129 7.97 11.23 12.65
C GLU A 129 8.56 12.39 11.83
N GLU A 130 9.60 12.13 11.04
CA GLU A 130 10.19 13.11 10.14
C GLU A 130 9.27 13.36 8.93
N ALA A 131 8.61 12.31 8.43
CA ALA A 131 7.60 12.45 7.39
C ALA A 131 6.41 13.31 7.86
N GLU A 132 5.90 13.06 9.08
CA GLU A 132 4.86 13.87 9.71
C GLU A 132 5.26 15.35 9.75
N THR A 133 6.49 15.64 10.17
CA THR A 133 7.01 17.00 10.24
C THR A 133 7.01 17.65 8.86
N SER A 134 7.48 16.95 7.84
CA SER A 134 7.54 17.45 6.45
C SER A 134 6.14 17.73 5.90
N TYR A 135 5.16 16.84 6.12
CA TYR A 135 3.78 17.06 5.69
C TYR A 135 3.12 18.25 6.42
N LYS A 136 3.38 18.42 7.72
CA LYS A 136 2.89 19.59 8.47
C LYS A 136 3.45 20.90 7.91
N HIS A 137 4.72 20.92 7.47
CA HIS A 137 5.29 22.07 6.77
C HIS A 137 4.60 22.34 5.43
N ALA A 138 4.37 21.29 4.62
CA ALA A 138 3.64 21.41 3.37
C ALA A 138 2.22 22.00 3.57
N ILE A 139 1.48 21.49 4.58
CA ILE A 139 0.12 21.97 4.91
C ILE A 139 0.15 23.40 5.45
N ARG A 140 1.17 23.80 6.23
CA ARG A 140 1.31 25.18 6.70
C ARG A 140 1.48 26.16 5.54
N LEU A 141 2.23 25.77 4.51
CA LEU A 141 2.45 26.58 3.31
C LEU A 141 1.25 26.55 2.35
N ASN A 142 0.58 25.40 2.24
CA ASN A 142 -0.63 25.23 1.45
C ASN A 142 -1.68 24.43 2.27
N PRO A 143 -2.53 25.10 3.05
CA PRO A 143 -3.52 24.42 3.93
C PRO A 143 -4.56 23.57 3.19
N ASN A 144 -4.80 23.85 1.92
CA ASN A 144 -5.77 23.16 1.08
C ASN A 144 -5.11 22.15 0.14
N SER A 145 -3.89 21.67 0.42
CA SER A 145 -3.24 20.61 -0.35
C SER A 145 -3.88 19.24 -0.03
N PRO A 146 -4.67 18.63 -0.95
CA PRO A 146 -5.30 17.35 -0.68
C PRO A 146 -4.27 16.24 -0.52
N ASP A 147 -3.19 16.26 -1.32
CA ASP A 147 -2.11 15.27 -1.24
C ASP A 147 -1.44 15.29 0.13
N ALA A 148 -1.06 16.46 0.64
CA ALA A 148 -0.38 16.58 1.91
C ALA A 148 -1.29 16.17 3.08
N LEU A 149 -2.59 16.50 3.04
CA LEU A 149 -3.58 16.08 4.03
C LEU A 149 -3.78 14.55 4.01
N MET A 150 -3.91 13.94 2.84
CA MET A 150 -4.03 12.48 2.70
C MET A 150 -2.76 11.79 3.21
N ASN A 151 -1.60 12.24 2.80
CA ASN A 151 -0.33 11.65 3.21
C ASN A 151 -0.11 11.77 4.73
N LEU A 152 -0.44 12.93 5.32
CA LEU A 152 -0.40 13.11 6.77
C LEU A 152 -1.36 12.15 7.48
N SER A 153 -2.60 11.98 6.97
CA SER A 153 -3.55 11.05 7.59
C SER A 153 -3.03 9.61 7.60
N ILE A 154 -2.38 9.19 6.51
CA ILE A 154 -1.77 7.86 6.40
C ILE A 154 -0.61 7.71 7.41
N VAL A 155 0.25 8.71 7.54
CA VAL A 155 1.35 8.68 8.53
C VAL A 155 0.81 8.64 9.95
N GLN A 156 -0.25 9.40 10.25
CA GLN A 156 -0.89 9.36 11.57
C GLN A 156 -1.47 7.97 11.88
N ASP A 157 -2.04 7.27 10.90
CA ASP A 157 -2.44 5.87 11.09
C ASP A 157 -1.23 4.97 11.40
N TYR A 158 -0.12 5.10 10.67
CA TYR A 158 1.10 4.32 10.96
C TYR A 158 1.68 4.62 12.36
N LEU A 159 1.48 5.83 12.88
CA LEU A 159 1.88 6.25 14.22
C LEU A 159 0.84 5.90 15.31
N ASN A 160 -0.29 5.26 14.95
CA ASN A 160 -1.44 4.96 15.81
C ASN A 160 -2.17 6.19 16.37
N ASN A 161 -2.11 7.33 15.69
CA ASN A 161 -2.80 8.58 16.04
C ASN A 161 -4.10 8.73 15.25
N LEU A 162 -5.03 7.77 15.39
CA LEU A 162 -6.23 7.66 14.55
C LEU A 162 -7.14 8.89 14.63
N ASP A 163 -7.29 9.52 15.80
CA ASP A 163 -8.11 10.71 15.96
C ASP A 163 -7.62 11.87 15.06
N ILE A 164 -6.30 12.07 15.00
CA ILE A 164 -5.69 13.08 14.14
C ILE A 164 -5.88 12.72 12.66
N ALA A 165 -5.70 11.46 12.31
CA ALA A 165 -5.94 10.96 10.94
C ALA A 165 -7.38 11.24 10.48
N ILE A 166 -8.38 10.96 11.33
CA ILE A 166 -9.80 11.19 11.04
C ILE A 166 -10.08 12.69 10.82
N ILE A 167 -9.45 13.60 11.57
CA ILE A 167 -9.61 15.05 11.38
C ILE A 167 -9.15 15.46 9.98
N GLN A 168 -7.96 14.99 9.54
CA GLN A 168 -7.43 15.29 8.21
C GLN A 168 -8.33 14.72 7.10
N LEU A 169 -8.82 13.49 7.27
CA LEU A 169 -9.72 12.86 6.32
C LEU A 169 -11.07 13.59 6.22
N LYS A 170 -11.61 14.09 7.32
CA LYS A 170 -12.83 14.92 7.30
C LYS A 170 -12.62 16.25 6.57
N ASN A 171 -11.44 16.85 6.71
CA ASN A 171 -11.09 18.06 5.94
C ASN A 171 -11.04 17.75 4.44
N LEU A 172 -10.50 16.61 4.03
CA LEU A 172 -10.47 16.19 2.62
C LEU A 172 -11.86 16.00 2.01
N LEU A 173 -12.85 15.54 2.78
CA LEU A 173 -14.24 15.43 2.32
C LEU A 173 -14.84 16.79 1.98
N ILE A 174 -14.30 17.89 2.53
CA ILE A 174 -14.77 19.26 2.29
C ILE A 174 -13.98 19.92 1.14
N ILE A 175 -12.66 19.73 1.13
CA ILE A 175 -11.74 20.42 0.22
C ILE A 175 -11.78 19.83 -1.19
N ASP A 176 -11.75 18.50 -1.30
CA ASP A 176 -11.72 17.79 -2.58
C ASP A 176 -12.55 16.50 -2.52
N PRO A 177 -13.89 16.63 -2.49
CA PRO A 177 -14.78 15.48 -2.40
C PRO A 177 -14.71 14.57 -3.63
N ASP A 178 -14.41 15.10 -4.82
CA ASP A 178 -14.48 14.36 -6.09
C ASP A 178 -13.27 13.46 -6.29
N ASN A 179 -12.06 13.91 -5.92
CA ASN A 179 -10.84 13.14 -6.13
C ASN A 179 -10.42 12.33 -4.90
N TYR A 180 -10.62 12.88 -3.68
CA TYR A 180 -10.17 12.24 -2.43
C TYR A 180 -11.33 11.76 -1.54
N GLY A 181 -12.56 12.23 -1.81
CA GLY A 181 -13.70 11.99 -0.93
C GLY A 181 -14.01 10.50 -0.74
N LEU A 182 -14.02 9.69 -1.81
CA LEU A 182 -14.27 8.26 -1.69
C LEU A 182 -13.22 7.57 -0.81
N ARG A 183 -11.95 7.87 -1.04
CA ARG A 183 -10.84 7.29 -0.28
C ARG A 183 -10.90 7.69 1.18
N ALA A 184 -11.11 8.98 1.46
CA ALA A 184 -11.25 9.49 2.81
C ALA A 184 -12.44 8.86 3.55
N ALA A 185 -13.61 8.78 2.91
CA ALA A 185 -14.80 8.19 3.50
C ALA A 185 -14.62 6.70 3.81
N VAL A 186 -14.01 5.93 2.91
CA VAL A 186 -13.73 4.50 3.13
C VAL A 186 -12.75 4.30 4.29
N ILE A 187 -11.71 5.11 4.40
CA ILE A 187 -10.75 5.01 5.51
C ILE A 187 -11.43 5.37 6.84
N ILE A 188 -12.25 6.44 6.89
CA ILE A 188 -13.02 6.79 8.10
C ILE A 188 -13.97 5.64 8.47
N ALA A 189 -14.64 5.04 7.49
CA ALA A 189 -15.53 3.91 7.73
C ALA A 189 -14.78 2.70 8.31
N ILE A 190 -13.58 2.39 7.80
CA ILE A 190 -12.73 1.33 8.35
C ILE A 190 -12.36 1.63 9.82
N TYR A 191 -11.91 2.84 10.12
CA TYR A 191 -11.55 3.19 11.50
C TYR A 191 -12.75 3.14 12.44
N SER A 192 -13.90 3.67 12.01
CA SER A 192 -15.14 3.57 12.81
C SER A 192 -15.55 2.13 13.06
N PHE A 193 -15.42 1.26 12.04
CA PHE A 193 -15.69 -0.17 12.18
C PHE A 193 -14.77 -0.82 13.23
N LEU A 194 -13.48 -0.54 13.19
CA LEU A 194 -12.49 -1.09 14.12
C LEU A 194 -12.67 -0.60 15.56
N GLU A 195 -13.33 0.55 15.77
CA GLU A 195 -13.74 1.06 17.07
C GLU A 195 -15.17 0.60 17.48
N ASN A 196 -15.78 -0.32 16.72
CA ASN A 196 -17.15 -0.83 16.90
C ASN A 196 -18.26 0.21 16.71
N ASP A 197 -17.96 1.36 16.10
CA ASP A 197 -18.97 2.34 15.67
C ASP A 197 -19.49 1.98 14.27
N PHE A 198 -20.30 0.92 14.22
CA PHE A 198 -20.87 0.41 12.97
C PHE A 198 -21.83 1.42 12.32
N SER A 199 -22.49 2.24 13.11
CA SER A 199 -23.40 3.29 12.63
C SER A 199 -22.65 4.34 11.81
N THR A 200 -21.57 4.90 12.36
CA THR A 200 -20.72 5.87 11.66
C THR A 200 -20.03 5.22 10.46
N SER A 201 -19.54 3.99 10.59
CA SER A 201 -18.96 3.24 9.47
C SER A 201 -19.94 3.15 8.29
N LYS A 202 -21.15 2.69 8.54
CA LYS A 202 -22.21 2.56 7.51
C LYS A 202 -22.60 3.91 6.91
N LYS A 203 -22.69 4.96 7.73
CA LYS A 203 -22.98 6.33 7.26
C LYS A 203 -21.98 6.80 6.21
N TYR A 204 -20.67 6.67 6.47
CA TYR A 204 -19.64 7.11 5.53
C TYR A 204 -19.62 6.28 4.26
N LEU A 205 -19.85 4.96 4.33
CA LEU A 205 -19.97 4.10 3.15
C LEU A 205 -21.17 4.48 2.28
N LEU A 206 -22.33 4.74 2.87
CA LEU A 206 -23.53 5.17 2.14
C LEU A 206 -23.38 6.58 1.53
N GLN A 207 -22.65 7.47 2.17
CA GLN A 207 -22.33 8.79 1.60
C GLN A 207 -21.37 8.65 0.41
N SER A 208 -20.33 7.86 0.54
CA SER A 208 -19.32 7.69 -0.50
C SER A 208 -19.83 7.04 -1.78
N SER A 209 -20.89 6.21 -1.70
CA SER A 209 -21.53 5.62 -2.89
C SER A 209 -22.22 6.65 -3.80
N LYS A 210 -22.47 7.87 -3.30
CA LYS A 210 -23.08 8.98 -4.02
C LYS A 210 -22.08 9.89 -4.73
N ILE A 211 -20.79 9.67 -4.54
CA ILE A 211 -19.73 10.46 -5.20
C ILE A 211 -19.77 10.20 -6.70
N GLU A 212 -19.77 11.25 -7.51
CA GLU A 212 -19.96 11.21 -8.96
C GLU A 212 -18.99 10.26 -9.67
N ASN A 213 -17.73 10.26 -9.27
CA ASN A 213 -16.66 9.43 -9.85
C ASN A 213 -16.53 8.02 -9.23
N TYR A 214 -17.50 7.58 -8.41
CA TYR A 214 -17.44 6.29 -7.70
C TYR A 214 -17.12 5.10 -8.62
N LEU A 215 -17.62 5.11 -9.86
CA LEU A 215 -17.44 4.00 -10.80
C LEU A 215 -16.16 4.09 -11.66
N THR A 216 -15.36 5.13 -11.51
CA THR A 216 -14.12 5.29 -12.28
C THR A 216 -13.06 4.25 -11.93
N LEU A 217 -12.14 3.98 -12.86
CA LEU A 217 -11.03 3.04 -12.65
C LEU A 217 -10.07 3.50 -11.55
N ASN A 218 -9.95 4.81 -11.34
CA ASN A 218 -9.06 5.40 -10.34
C ASN A 218 -9.38 4.97 -8.91
N PHE A 219 -10.64 4.60 -8.62
CA PHE A 219 -11.10 4.19 -7.29
C PHE A 219 -11.37 2.68 -7.15
N LYS A 220 -10.73 1.86 -7.99
CA LYS A 220 -10.96 0.40 -7.99
C LYS A 220 -10.70 -0.24 -6.62
N ASN A 221 -9.61 0.11 -5.98
CA ASN A 221 -9.24 -0.46 -4.67
C ASN A 221 -10.19 0.01 -3.57
N GLU A 222 -10.51 1.30 -3.55
CA GLU A 222 -11.44 1.89 -2.59
C GLU A 222 -12.83 1.26 -2.69
N ARG A 223 -13.31 0.98 -3.90
CA ARG A 223 -14.59 0.27 -4.12
C ARG A 223 -14.58 -1.16 -3.59
N ILE A 224 -13.47 -1.88 -3.73
CA ILE A 224 -13.33 -3.24 -3.18
C ILE A 224 -13.50 -3.18 -1.65
N TYR A 225 -12.78 -2.32 -0.97
CA TYR A 225 -12.90 -2.12 0.48
C TYR A 225 -14.30 -1.67 0.89
N HIS A 226 -14.88 -0.72 0.17
CA HIS A 226 -16.23 -0.21 0.38
C HIS A 226 -17.28 -1.34 0.32
N GLN A 227 -17.30 -2.11 -0.76
CA GLN A 227 -18.24 -3.20 -0.96
C GLN A 227 -18.05 -4.33 0.05
N TYR A 228 -16.79 -4.64 0.36
CA TYR A 228 -16.44 -5.67 1.32
C TYR A 228 -16.91 -5.29 2.74
N LEU A 229 -16.64 -4.06 3.18
CA LEU A 229 -17.04 -3.60 4.50
C LEU A 229 -18.57 -3.51 4.65
N LEU A 230 -19.30 -3.09 3.60
CA LEU A 230 -20.78 -3.14 3.61
C LEU A 230 -21.31 -4.55 3.84
N LYS A 231 -20.74 -5.57 3.18
CA LYS A 231 -21.13 -6.97 3.37
C LYS A 231 -20.84 -7.48 4.78
N ILE A 232 -19.71 -7.06 5.38
CA ILE A 232 -19.39 -7.41 6.77
C ILE A 232 -20.38 -6.75 7.73
N LEU A 233 -20.69 -5.47 7.54
CA LEU A 233 -21.68 -4.75 8.37
C LEU A 233 -23.07 -5.37 8.27
N ASP A 234 -23.52 -5.70 7.05
CA ASP A 234 -24.80 -6.41 6.84
C ASP A 234 -24.83 -7.76 7.55
N TRP A 235 -23.72 -8.51 7.52
CA TRP A 235 -23.61 -9.75 8.25
C TRP A 235 -23.75 -9.54 9.78
N HIS A 236 -23.11 -8.50 10.33
CA HIS A 236 -23.22 -8.18 11.76
C HIS A 236 -24.64 -7.75 12.16
N GLU A 237 -25.35 -7.05 11.30
CA GLU A 237 -26.74 -6.60 11.55
C GLU A 237 -27.74 -7.77 11.48
N ASN A 238 -27.58 -8.69 10.53
CA ASN A 238 -28.55 -9.77 10.26
C ASN A 238 -28.30 -11.06 11.03
N LYS A 239 -27.14 -11.22 11.64
CA LYS A 239 -26.83 -12.35 12.49
C LYS A 239 -26.48 -11.84 13.89
N PRO A 240 -27.48 -11.65 14.76
CA PRO A 240 -27.22 -11.34 16.15
C PRO A 240 -26.29 -12.42 16.68
N PHE A 241 -25.15 -12.00 17.22
CA PHE A 241 -24.21 -12.90 17.88
C PHE A 241 -24.98 -13.85 18.78
N PRO A 242 -24.74 -15.16 18.72
CA PRO A 242 -25.24 -16.01 19.80
C PRO A 242 -24.73 -15.34 21.07
N LEU A 243 -25.66 -14.87 21.89
CA LEU A 243 -25.39 -14.42 23.25
C LEU A 243 -24.71 -15.60 23.95
N LEU A 244 -23.40 -15.72 23.80
CA LEU A 244 -22.59 -16.53 24.69
C LEU A 244 -22.80 -15.91 26.05
N ASN A 245 -23.53 -16.61 26.93
CA ASN A 245 -23.92 -16.21 28.28
C ASN A 245 -22.72 -15.88 29.20
N LYS A 246 -21.52 -15.74 28.63
CA LYS A 246 -20.32 -15.18 29.24
C LYS A 246 -19.53 -14.44 28.16
N ILE A 247 -19.59 -13.11 28.20
CA ILE A 247 -18.67 -12.24 27.47
C ILE A 247 -17.25 -12.65 27.89
N SER A 248 -16.46 -13.13 26.94
CA SER A 248 -15.06 -13.45 27.22
C SER A 248 -14.28 -12.14 27.30
N ASP A 249 -13.65 -11.87 28.43
CA ASP A 249 -12.72 -10.74 28.58
C ASP A 249 -11.39 -10.96 27.82
N ARG A 250 -11.18 -12.18 27.27
CA ARG A 250 -9.96 -12.51 26.52
C ARG A 250 -10.05 -11.99 25.10
N LYS A 251 -9.01 -11.28 24.67
CA LYS A 251 -8.89 -10.76 23.30
C LYS A 251 -7.98 -11.67 22.49
N LEU A 252 -8.39 -11.94 21.24
CA LEU A 252 -7.55 -12.44 20.17
C LEU A 252 -7.25 -11.25 19.25
N TYR A 253 -6.02 -10.79 19.21
CA TYR A 253 -5.62 -9.72 18.32
C TYR A 253 -5.38 -10.26 16.92
N VAL A 254 -6.05 -9.71 15.92
CA VAL A 254 -5.92 -10.13 14.52
C VAL A 254 -5.20 -9.02 13.76
N ILE A 255 -3.93 -9.25 13.46
CA ILE A 255 -3.08 -8.27 12.78
C ILE A 255 -2.94 -8.67 11.32
N GLY A 256 -3.26 -7.78 10.41
CA GLY A 256 -3.16 -8.11 9.00
C GLY A 256 -3.62 -7.00 8.09
N GLU A 257 -3.88 -7.35 6.83
CA GLU A 257 -4.45 -6.47 5.83
C GLU A 257 -5.99 -6.65 5.75
N SER A 258 -6.63 -6.46 4.61
CA SER A 258 -8.11 -6.50 4.47
C SER A 258 -8.76 -7.74 5.07
N HIS A 259 -8.11 -8.90 5.02
CA HIS A 259 -8.62 -10.14 5.62
C HIS A 259 -8.72 -10.12 7.14
N ALA A 260 -8.01 -9.20 7.82
CA ALA A 260 -8.15 -9.03 9.25
C ALA A 260 -9.54 -8.45 9.62
N LEU A 261 -10.14 -7.62 8.76
CA LEU A 261 -11.43 -6.97 9.03
C LEU A 261 -12.56 -7.95 9.30
N VAL A 262 -12.59 -9.07 8.57
CA VAL A 262 -13.64 -10.07 8.69
C VAL A 262 -13.69 -10.74 10.06
N SER A 263 -12.58 -10.72 10.78
CA SER A 263 -12.48 -11.30 12.13
C SER A 263 -12.92 -10.33 13.21
N HIS A 264 -13.02 -9.02 12.93
CA HIS A 264 -13.32 -8.01 13.95
C HIS A 264 -14.68 -8.24 14.60
N GLY A 265 -14.73 -8.19 15.92
CA GLY A 265 -15.94 -8.41 16.69
C GLY A 265 -16.43 -9.88 16.75
N LEU A 266 -15.78 -10.84 16.09
CA LEU A 266 -16.16 -12.23 16.17
C LEU A 266 -15.82 -12.84 17.53
N HIS A 267 -16.74 -13.66 18.05
CA HIS A 267 -16.48 -14.54 19.18
C HIS A 267 -16.04 -15.91 18.66
N VAL A 268 -14.83 -16.31 18.96
CA VAL A 268 -14.24 -17.57 18.53
C VAL A 268 -13.88 -18.44 19.74
N LYS A 269 -13.97 -19.75 19.56
CA LYS A 269 -13.58 -20.72 20.60
C LYS A 269 -12.52 -21.67 20.05
N PHE A 270 -11.39 -21.77 20.73
CA PHE A 270 -10.36 -22.76 20.45
C PHE A 270 -9.59 -23.11 21.74
N LEU A 271 -9.07 -24.35 21.84
CA LEU A 271 -8.39 -24.86 23.03
C LEU A 271 -9.19 -24.62 24.32
N ASP A 272 -10.52 -24.89 24.27
CA ASP A 272 -11.48 -24.69 25.37
C ASP A 272 -11.58 -23.28 25.94
N LYS A 273 -11.03 -22.27 25.22
CA LYS A 273 -11.10 -20.85 25.56
C LYS A 273 -11.92 -20.08 24.56
N SER A 274 -12.69 -19.10 25.04
CA SER A 274 -13.43 -18.17 24.21
C SER A 274 -12.68 -16.86 24.10
N PHE A 275 -12.70 -16.24 22.92
CA PHE A 275 -12.00 -14.99 22.62
C PHE A 275 -12.92 -14.04 21.85
N LEU A 276 -12.78 -12.75 22.11
CA LEU A 276 -13.29 -11.68 21.26
C LEU A 276 -12.17 -11.23 20.33
N CYS A 277 -12.38 -11.32 19.01
CA CYS A 277 -11.41 -10.88 18.03
C CYS A 277 -11.37 -9.35 17.95
N LYS A 278 -10.17 -8.77 18.08
CA LYS A 278 -9.90 -7.34 17.85
C LYS A 278 -8.91 -7.21 16.68
N SER A 279 -9.39 -6.69 15.56
CA SER A 279 -8.56 -6.52 14.38
C SER A 279 -7.72 -5.24 14.43
N MET A 280 -6.51 -5.31 13.91
CA MET A 280 -5.54 -4.22 13.80
C MET A 280 -4.97 -4.24 12.39
N LEU A 281 -5.26 -3.20 11.61
CA LEU A 281 -5.03 -3.20 10.17
C LEU A 281 -3.64 -2.67 9.80
N ILE A 282 -2.99 -3.34 8.83
CA ILE A 282 -1.79 -2.86 8.14
C ILE A 282 -2.07 -2.94 6.63
N GLN A 283 -2.71 -1.90 6.09
CA GLN A 283 -3.16 -1.88 4.70
C GLN A 283 -2.03 -2.14 3.70
N GLY A 284 -2.25 -3.09 2.78
CA GLY A 284 -1.31 -3.43 1.72
C GLY A 284 -0.02 -4.12 2.19
N CYS A 285 0.04 -4.59 3.44
CA CYS A 285 1.19 -5.30 3.96
C CYS A 285 1.31 -6.70 3.34
N MET A 286 2.47 -6.99 2.77
CA MET A 286 2.86 -8.33 2.32
C MET A 286 3.87 -8.95 3.29
N GLN A 287 3.98 -10.28 3.30
CA GLN A 287 5.04 -10.98 4.04
C GLN A 287 6.43 -10.50 3.59
N TRP A 288 6.60 -10.24 2.30
CA TRP A 288 7.83 -9.68 1.76
C TRP A 288 8.23 -8.34 2.40
N HIS A 289 7.27 -7.44 2.70
CA HIS A 289 7.58 -6.17 3.35
C HIS A 289 8.16 -6.35 4.74
N LEU A 290 7.62 -7.30 5.52
CA LEU A 290 8.10 -7.59 6.87
C LEU A 290 9.40 -8.39 6.84
N GLY A 291 9.58 -9.27 5.86
CA GLY A 291 10.79 -10.07 5.68
C GLY A 291 11.98 -9.31 5.08
N ASN A 292 11.78 -8.12 4.50
CA ASN A 292 12.86 -7.32 3.94
C ASN A 292 13.88 -6.91 5.01
N SER A 293 15.17 -6.86 4.68
CA SER A 293 16.23 -6.41 5.60
C SER A 293 16.13 -4.92 5.93
N ILE A 294 15.63 -4.11 4.98
CA ILE A 294 15.52 -2.66 5.10
C ILE A 294 14.31 -2.28 5.97
N LYS A 295 14.47 -1.27 6.83
CA LYS A 295 13.37 -0.65 7.56
C LYS A 295 12.38 -0.01 6.57
N ASN A 296 11.09 -0.15 6.82
CA ASN A 296 10.04 0.42 5.98
C ASN A 296 8.79 0.71 6.84
N LYS A 297 7.84 1.46 6.28
CA LYS A 297 6.60 1.85 6.96
C LYS A 297 5.80 0.68 7.54
N PHE A 298 5.74 -0.45 6.85
CA PHE A 298 4.98 -1.62 7.30
C PHE A 298 5.59 -2.27 8.55
N LYS A 299 6.94 -2.34 8.63
CA LYS A 299 7.63 -2.79 9.83
C LYS A 299 7.36 -1.88 11.01
N VAL A 300 7.44 -0.56 10.80
CA VAL A 300 7.16 0.42 11.88
C VAL A 300 5.73 0.25 12.38
N LYS A 301 4.73 0.15 11.49
CA LYS A 301 3.33 -0.09 11.88
C LYS A 301 3.18 -1.40 12.64
N PHE A 302 3.77 -2.50 12.13
CA PHE A 302 3.72 -3.80 12.77
C PHE A 302 4.33 -3.76 14.18
N GLU A 303 5.51 -3.16 14.34
CA GLU A 303 6.19 -3.01 15.62
C GLU A 303 5.36 -2.16 16.61
N ASN A 304 4.77 -1.04 16.15
CA ASN A 304 3.89 -0.20 16.96
C ASN A 304 2.65 -0.98 17.44
N ILE A 305 2.04 -1.78 16.55
CA ILE A 305 0.91 -2.63 16.92
C ILE A 305 1.33 -3.67 17.96
N ILE A 306 2.39 -4.42 17.71
CA ILE A 306 2.87 -5.46 18.65
C ILE A 306 3.21 -4.86 20.00
N LYS A 307 3.85 -3.69 20.04
CA LYS A 307 4.17 -2.95 21.26
C LYS A 307 2.94 -2.49 22.04
N SER A 308 1.85 -2.15 21.37
CA SER A 308 0.59 -1.69 21.98
C SER A 308 -0.22 -2.80 22.63
N ILE A 309 0.07 -4.06 22.32
CA ILE A 309 -0.62 -5.24 22.85
C ILE A 309 0.07 -5.71 24.15
N SER A 310 -0.73 -6.09 25.14
CA SER A 310 -0.20 -6.65 26.39
C SER A 310 0.63 -7.91 26.13
N ASN A 311 1.79 -8.05 26.79
CA ASN A 311 2.66 -9.22 26.63
C ASN A 311 1.90 -10.55 26.84
N GLN A 312 2.35 -11.60 26.18
CA GLN A 312 1.79 -12.94 26.24
C GLN A 312 0.32 -13.07 25.75
N SER A 313 -0.14 -12.10 24.95
CA SER A 313 -1.45 -12.15 24.30
C SER A 313 -1.51 -13.21 23.19
N ASP A 314 -2.73 -13.63 22.85
CA ASP A 314 -3.00 -14.47 21.69
C ASP A 314 -3.13 -13.58 20.45
N VAL A 315 -2.36 -13.86 19.40
CA VAL A 315 -2.25 -13.03 18.17
C VAL A 315 -2.36 -13.90 16.92
N LEU A 316 -3.32 -13.58 16.05
CA LEU A 316 -3.44 -14.13 14.70
C LEU A 316 -2.80 -13.15 13.71
N LEU A 317 -1.86 -13.63 12.89
CA LEU A 317 -1.28 -12.85 11.78
C LEU A 317 -1.95 -13.28 10.46
N SER A 318 -2.71 -12.36 9.87
CA SER A 318 -3.46 -12.54 8.63
C SER A 318 -2.80 -11.75 7.49
N ILE A 319 -1.59 -12.18 7.08
CA ILE A 319 -0.73 -11.54 6.06
C ILE A 319 -0.24 -12.61 5.10
N GLY A 320 -0.36 -12.39 3.78
CA GLY A 320 0.18 -13.32 2.77
C GLY A 320 -0.68 -13.47 1.52
N GLU A 321 -1.95 -13.08 1.55
CA GLU A 321 -2.81 -13.20 0.38
C GLU A 321 -2.29 -12.35 -0.80
N ILE A 322 -1.85 -11.12 -0.55
CA ILE A 322 -1.30 -10.23 -1.59
C ILE A 322 -0.02 -10.81 -2.20
N ASP A 323 0.79 -11.55 -1.42
CA ASP A 323 1.99 -12.22 -1.94
C ASP A 323 1.66 -13.27 -3.01
N CYS A 324 0.43 -13.78 -3.02
CA CYS A 324 -0.05 -14.84 -3.89
C CYS A 324 -0.95 -14.37 -5.05
N ARG A 325 -1.05 -13.06 -5.35
CA ARG A 325 -1.88 -12.54 -6.46
C ARG A 325 -1.18 -12.65 -7.82
N LEU A 326 -1.97 -12.74 -8.91
CA LEU A 326 -1.47 -12.82 -10.30
C LEU A 326 -0.73 -11.57 -10.77
N ASP A 327 -1.14 -10.42 -10.30
CA ASP A 327 -0.67 -9.09 -10.71
C ASP A 327 0.22 -8.42 -9.66
N ASN A 328 0.49 -9.12 -8.57
CA ASN A 328 1.29 -8.62 -7.46
C ASN A 328 2.19 -9.71 -6.85
N GLY A 329 2.90 -9.39 -5.77
CA GLY A 329 3.67 -10.33 -4.97
C GLY A 329 4.70 -11.14 -5.78
N ILE A 330 4.75 -12.44 -5.49
CA ILE A 330 5.76 -13.39 -6.00
C ILE A 330 5.69 -13.54 -7.52
N ILE A 331 4.49 -13.63 -8.12
CA ILE A 331 4.34 -13.78 -9.58
C ILE A 331 4.86 -12.54 -10.31
N LYS A 332 4.52 -11.34 -9.83
CA LYS A 332 5.02 -10.08 -10.40
C LYS A 332 6.54 -9.97 -10.28
N HIS A 333 7.09 -10.36 -9.14
CA HIS A 333 8.55 -10.36 -8.93
C HIS A 333 9.26 -11.33 -9.88
N ARG A 334 8.71 -12.55 -10.07
CA ARG A 334 9.26 -13.53 -11.01
C ARG A 334 9.27 -13.03 -12.46
N LYS A 335 8.23 -12.28 -12.89
CA LYS A 335 8.21 -11.67 -14.24
C LYS A 335 9.39 -10.71 -14.47
N LYS A 336 9.78 -9.96 -13.43
CA LYS A 336 10.97 -9.08 -13.49
C LYS A 336 12.29 -9.87 -13.48
N PHE A 337 12.31 -11.04 -12.84
CA PHE A 337 13.50 -11.88 -12.66
C PHE A 337 13.22 -13.34 -13.09
N PRO A 338 13.05 -13.62 -14.39
CA PRO A 338 12.56 -14.91 -14.90
C PRO A 338 13.48 -16.10 -14.62
N LYS A 339 14.76 -15.84 -14.33
CA LYS A 339 15.75 -16.89 -13.97
C LYS A 339 15.61 -17.38 -12.52
N LYS A 340 14.86 -16.67 -11.66
CA LYS A 340 14.65 -17.11 -10.27
C LYS A 340 13.64 -18.25 -10.20
N ASN A 341 13.97 -19.28 -9.42
CA ASN A 341 13.09 -20.42 -9.17
C ASN A 341 11.91 -19.98 -8.28
N MET A 342 10.67 -20.35 -8.66
CA MET A 342 9.45 -20.00 -7.93
C MET A 342 9.48 -20.52 -6.49
N MET A 343 9.88 -21.78 -6.29
CA MET A 343 9.95 -22.39 -4.96
C MET A 343 10.93 -21.64 -4.05
N HIS A 344 12.08 -21.23 -4.58
CA HIS A 344 13.06 -20.43 -3.85
C HIS A 344 12.49 -19.06 -3.44
N LEU A 345 11.73 -18.41 -4.32
CA LEU A 345 11.06 -17.11 -3.99
C LEU A 345 10.03 -17.29 -2.89
N ILE A 346 9.21 -18.35 -2.95
CA ILE A 346 8.21 -18.67 -1.91
C ILE A 346 8.91 -18.90 -0.57
N THR A 347 9.88 -19.81 -0.55
CA THR A 347 10.60 -20.18 0.68
C THR A 347 11.28 -18.98 1.32
N ASN A 348 12.03 -18.19 0.55
CA ASN A 348 12.71 -16.99 1.09
C ASN A 348 11.72 -15.95 1.64
N THR A 349 10.60 -15.72 0.95
CA THR A 349 9.59 -14.76 1.41
C THR A 349 9.05 -15.18 2.77
N ILE A 350 8.67 -16.46 2.90
CA ILE A 350 8.11 -17.02 4.13
C ILE A 350 9.14 -17.06 5.26
N GLU A 351 10.33 -17.57 5.01
CA GLU A 351 11.38 -17.67 6.03
C GLU A 351 11.80 -16.29 6.57
N ASN A 352 12.03 -15.34 5.70
CA ASN A 352 12.40 -13.98 6.12
C ASN A 352 11.26 -13.32 6.94
N TYR A 353 10.01 -13.49 6.54
CA TYR A 353 8.85 -13.01 7.27
C TYR A 353 8.75 -13.64 8.67
N LEU A 354 8.75 -14.97 8.74
CA LEU A 354 8.58 -15.68 10.00
C LEU A 354 9.75 -15.45 10.96
N ASN A 355 10.98 -15.38 10.44
CA ASN A 355 12.17 -15.04 11.24
C ASN A 355 12.08 -13.61 11.81
N TYR A 356 11.56 -12.65 11.03
CA TYR A 356 11.32 -11.30 11.52
C TYR A 356 10.28 -11.30 12.65
N VAL A 357 9.14 -11.97 12.44
CA VAL A 357 8.09 -12.11 13.46
C VAL A 357 8.65 -12.79 14.73
N TYR A 358 9.40 -13.87 14.58
CA TYR A 358 10.02 -14.58 15.69
C TYR A 358 10.96 -13.66 16.49
N LYS A 359 11.82 -12.92 15.78
CA LYS A 359 12.75 -11.95 16.39
C LYS A 359 12.00 -10.88 17.19
N ILE A 360 11.00 -10.25 16.63
CA ILE A 360 10.20 -9.22 17.33
C ILE A 360 9.45 -9.83 18.51
N ASN A 361 8.84 -11.01 18.33
CA ASN A 361 8.06 -11.67 19.37
C ASN A 361 8.91 -12.23 20.52
N SER A 362 10.20 -12.40 20.34
CA SER A 362 11.11 -12.90 21.41
C SER A 362 11.06 -12.03 22.66
N TYR A 363 10.79 -10.73 22.52
CA TYR A 363 10.63 -9.78 23.61
C TYR A 363 9.23 -9.85 24.25
N TYR A 364 8.16 -9.87 23.44
CA TYR A 364 6.75 -9.76 23.91
C TYR A 364 6.15 -11.10 24.29
N LYS A 365 6.66 -12.19 23.73
CA LYS A 365 6.25 -13.59 23.99
C LYS A 365 4.74 -13.85 23.76
N HIS A 366 4.16 -13.22 22.73
CA HIS A 366 2.79 -13.50 22.31
C HIS A 366 2.69 -14.94 21.78
N LYS A 367 1.50 -15.50 21.91
CA LYS A 367 1.14 -16.77 21.27
C LYS A 367 0.72 -16.46 19.83
N ILE A 368 1.66 -16.62 18.91
CA ILE A 368 1.44 -16.31 17.49
C ILE A 368 0.77 -17.48 16.79
N ILE A 369 -0.29 -17.17 16.04
CA ILE A 369 -0.95 -18.06 15.10
C ILE A 369 -0.81 -17.41 13.71
N ILE A 370 -0.37 -18.19 12.73
CA ILE A 370 -0.24 -17.74 11.35
C ILE A 370 -1.47 -18.20 10.57
N GLN A 371 -2.12 -17.30 9.87
CA GLN A 371 -3.23 -17.62 8.97
C GLN A 371 -2.70 -18.04 7.60
N GLY A 372 -3.18 -19.16 7.08
CA GLY A 372 -2.95 -19.57 5.70
C GLY A 372 -3.67 -18.67 4.69
N VAL A 373 -3.30 -18.77 3.43
CA VAL A 373 -3.93 -18.08 2.31
C VAL A 373 -5.12 -18.91 1.82
N PRO A 374 -6.31 -18.31 1.58
CA PRO A 374 -7.46 -19.05 1.06
C PRO A 374 -7.23 -19.55 -0.36
N SER A 375 -7.99 -20.55 -0.78
CA SER A 375 -8.05 -20.99 -2.18
C SER A 375 -8.57 -19.86 -3.06
N PRO A 376 -8.08 -19.71 -4.31
CA PRO A 376 -8.48 -18.61 -5.19
C PRO A 376 -9.94 -18.75 -5.60
N ASN A 377 -10.67 -17.65 -5.48
CA ASN A 377 -12.07 -17.52 -5.93
C ASN A 377 -12.12 -16.51 -7.09
N ILE A 378 -11.63 -16.90 -8.25
CA ILE A 378 -11.45 -16.02 -9.42
C ILE A 378 -12.31 -16.43 -10.60
N GLU A 379 -12.80 -15.45 -11.36
CA GLU A 379 -13.42 -15.68 -12.65
C GLU A 379 -12.35 -16.08 -13.70
N THR A 380 -12.49 -17.28 -14.26
CA THR A 380 -11.47 -17.87 -15.15
C THR A 380 -11.63 -17.48 -16.61
N LYS A 381 -12.77 -16.88 -17.02
CA LYS A 381 -13.13 -16.63 -18.43
C LYS A 381 -12.08 -15.84 -19.23
N ASN A 382 -11.37 -14.91 -18.58
CA ASN A 382 -10.40 -14.02 -19.22
C ASN A 382 -8.94 -14.30 -18.82
N ILE A 383 -8.68 -15.47 -18.19
CA ILE A 383 -7.36 -15.83 -17.72
C ILE A 383 -6.91 -17.12 -18.42
N SER A 384 -5.67 -17.13 -18.94
CA SER A 384 -5.15 -18.34 -19.60
C SER A 384 -5.02 -19.51 -18.60
N LYS A 385 -5.26 -20.72 -19.07
CA LYS A 385 -5.13 -21.96 -18.27
C LYS A 385 -3.76 -22.06 -17.57
N HIS A 386 -2.71 -21.64 -18.24
CA HIS A 386 -1.35 -21.64 -17.66
C HIS A 386 -1.26 -20.73 -16.44
N LYS A 387 -1.76 -19.49 -16.52
CA LYS A 387 -1.76 -18.54 -15.39
C LYS A 387 -2.61 -19.03 -14.23
N ILE A 388 -3.73 -19.67 -14.52
CA ILE A 388 -4.60 -20.27 -13.50
C ILE A 388 -3.85 -21.37 -12.76
N LEU A 389 -3.21 -22.28 -13.49
CA LEU A 389 -2.44 -23.38 -12.89
C LEU A 389 -1.24 -22.85 -12.08
N GLU A 390 -0.56 -21.80 -12.59
CA GLU A 390 0.52 -21.13 -11.87
C GLU A 390 0.04 -20.56 -10.52
N LEU A 391 -1.14 -19.92 -10.48
CA LEU A 391 -1.73 -19.39 -9.26
C LEU A 391 -2.12 -20.49 -8.25
N ILE A 392 -2.80 -21.53 -8.72
CA ILE A 392 -3.21 -22.67 -7.89
C ILE A 392 -1.98 -23.34 -7.24
N ASN A 393 -0.95 -23.61 -8.04
CA ASN A 393 0.28 -24.21 -7.54
C ASN A 393 0.99 -23.28 -6.55
N LEU A 394 1.08 -21.98 -6.85
CA LEU A 394 1.66 -20.99 -5.94
C LEU A 394 0.97 -21.01 -4.58
N ILE A 395 -0.36 -20.90 -4.55
CA ILE A 395 -1.12 -20.82 -3.28
C ILE A 395 -1.01 -22.13 -2.50
N ARG A 396 -1.07 -23.28 -3.17
CA ARG A 396 -0.88 -24.59 -2.54
C ARG A 396 0.51 -24.70 -1.89
N ASP A 397 1.55 -24.44 -2.66
CA ASP A 397 2.94 -24.61 -2.22
C ASP A 397 3.30 -23.59 -1.14
N PHE A 398 2.78 -22.35 -1.26
CA PHE A 398 2.90 -21.32 -0.25
C PHE A 398 2.30 -21.77 1.09
N ASN A 399 1.08 -22.32 1.11
CA ASN A 399 0.44 -22.79 2.33
C ASN A 399 1.18 -23.97 2.96
N ILE A 400 1.68 -24.91 2.17
CA ILE A 400 2.47 -26.05 2.67
C ILE A 400 3.74 -25.55 3.37
N ILE A 401 4.49 -24.68 2.72
CA ILE A 401 5.76 -24.15 3.28
C ILE A 401 5.47 -23.28 4.50
N LEU A 402 4.46 -22.39 4.42
CA LEU A 402 4.08 -21.52 5.51
C LEU A 402 3.70 -22.30 6.76
N LYS A 403 2.89 -23.38 6.60
CA LYS A 403 2.51 -24.26 7.70
C LYS A 403 3.72 -24.94 8.35
N ASN A 404 4.57 -25.57 7.53
CA ASN A 404 5.75 -26.27 8.02
C ASN A 404 6.70 -25.35 8.78
N LYS A 405 7.04 -24.20 8.18
CA LYS A 405 7.95 -23.22 8.78
C LYS A 405 7.37 -22.56 10.04
N SER A 406 6.06 -22.31 10.07
CA SER A 406 5.39 -21.81 11.27
C SER A 406 5.50 -22.82 12.42
N THR A 407 5.26 -24.10 12.15
CA THR A 407 5.36 -25.16 13.14
C THR A 407 6.80 -25.35 13.65
N GLU A 408 7.80 -25.29 12.76
CA GLU A 408 9.24 -25.33 13.12
C GLU A 408 9.62 -24.24 14.13
N LEU A 409 8.99 -23.05 14.04
CA LEU A 409 9.20 -21.93 14.95
C LEU A 409 8.29 -21.92 16.18
N GLY A 410 7.46 -22.95 16.37
CA GLY A 410 6.52 -23.06 17.48
C GLY A 410 5.30 -22.14 17.37
N PHE A 411 4.97 -21.66 16.16
CA PHE A 411 3.76 -20.89 15.89
C PHE A 411 2.57 -21.83 15.60
N GLY A 412 1.37 -21.43 16.00
CA GLY A 412 0.13 -22.07 15.56
C GLY A 412 -0.14 -21.77 14.06
N PHE A 413 -0.95 -22.62 13.42
CA PHE A 413 -1.34 -22.41 12.03
C PHE A 413 -2.85 -22.57 11.85
N LEU A 414 -3.53 -21.51 11.36
CA LEU A 414 -4.95 -21.53 11.03
C LEU A 414 -5.11 -21.84 9.54
N ASP A 415 -5.51 -23.07 9.21
CA ASP A 415 -5.52 -23.61 7.86
C ASP A 415 -6.78 -23.21 7.09
N ILE A 416 -6.80 -21.96 6.60
CA ILE A 416 -7.91 -21.43 5.79
C ILE A 416 -7.96 -22.12 4.42
N TYR A 417 -6.82 -22.51 3.86
CA TYR A 417 -6.77 -23.20 2.56
C TYR A 417 -7.58 -24.48 2.58
N LYS A 418 -7.43 -25.27 3.65
CA LYS A 418 -8.13 -26.56 3.82
C LYS A 418 -9.65 -26.41 3.76
N ILE A 419 -10.21 -25.40 4.40
CA ILE A 419 -11.68 -25.22 4.45
C ILE A 419 -12.23 -24.56 3.18
N THR A 420 -11.41 -23.82 2.44
CA THR A 420 -11.83 -23.11 1.23
C THR A 420 -11.63 -23.91 -0.06
N ASN A 421 -10.77 -24.92 -0.04
CA ASN A 421 -10.44 -25.71 -1.23
C ASN A 421 -11.53 -26.76 -1.52
N ARG A 422 -12.00 -26.80 -2.76
CA ARG A 422 -12.96 -27.82 -3.22
C ARG A 422 -12.31 -29.13 -3.71
N GLY A 423 -10.98 -29.23 -3.68
CA GLY A 423 -10.21 -30.40 -4.06
C GLY A 423 -9.36 -30.26 -5.33
N ASP A 424 -9.72 -29.35 -6.22
CA ASP A 424 -8.99 -29.04 -7.47
C ASP A 424 -8.11 -27.79 -7.38
N GLY A 425 -7.97 -27.23 -6.18
CA GLY A 425 -7.18 -26.01 -5.92
C GLY A 425 -7.97 -24.71 -5.98
N PHE A 426 -9.22 -24.73 -6.48
CA PHE A 426 -10.11 -23.59 -6.45
C PHE A 426 -10.92 -23.51 -5.16
N SER A 427 -11.51 -22.33 -4.92
CA SER A 427 -12.48 -22.11 -3.86
C SER A 427 -13.72 -22.98 -4.04
N ASN A 428 -14.28 -23.42 -2.92
CA ASN A 428 -15.62 -24.04 -2.86
C ASN A 428 -16.75 -23.01 -2.89
N GLU A 429 -16.44 -21.71 -2.98
CA GLU A 429 -17.36 -20.57 -3.06
C GLU A 429 -18.26 -20.37 -1.83
N ILE A 430 -18.20 -21.27 -0.84
CA ILE A 430 -19.08 -21.27 0.35
C ILE A 430 -18.66 -20.19 1.36
N TRP A 431 -17.36 -19.99 1.51
CA TRP A 431 -16.79 -19.20 2.60
C TRP A 431 -16.31 -17.80 2.19
N HIS A 432 -16.43 -17.44 0.91
CA HIS A 432 -16.04 -16.13 0.39
C HIS A 432 -17.22 -15.15 0.38
N LEU A 433 -16.95 -13.87 0.66
CA LEU A 433 -17.89 -12.75 0.45
C LEU A 433 -17.82 -12.19 -0.96
N ASP A 434 -16.64 -12.25 -1.57
CA ASP A 434 -16.33 -11.79 -2.92
C ASP A 434 -15.22 -12.65 -3.54
N ASN A 435 -14.64 -12.21 -4.64
CA ASN A 435 -13.60 -12.96 -5.35
C ASN A 435 -12.27 -13.12 -4.59
N ILE A 436 -12.12 -12.44 -3.44
CA ILE A 436 -10.86 -12.40 -2.70
C ILE A 436 -11.07 -12.71 -1.22
N HIS A 437 -12.09 -12.10 -0.60
CA HIS A 437 -12.21 -12.03 0.84
C HIS A 437 -13.12 -13.11 1.42
N LEU A 438 -12.70 -13.65 2.55
CA LEU A 438 -13.52 -14.56 3.34
C LEU A 438 -14.72 -13.87 3.97
N SER A 439 -15.75 -14.65 4.29
CA SER A 439 -16.88 -14.23 5.12
C SER A 439 -16.57 -14.39 6.61
N PRO A 440 -17.27 -13.63 7.49
CA PRO A 440 -17.22 -13.89 8.94
C PRO A 440 -17.57 -15.34 9.29
N GLN A 441 -18.52 -15.95 8.58
CA GLN A 441 -18.89 -17.36 8.76
C GLN A 441 -17.75 -18.32 8.40
N GLY A 442 -16.99 -18.00 7.33
CA GLY A 442 -15.80 -18.77 6.93
C GLY A 442 -14.71 -18.72 8.00
N MET A 443 -14.50 -17.54 8.62
CA MET A 443 -13.57 -17.42 9.74
C MET A 443 -14.02 -18.21 10.97
N LEU A 444 -15.31 -18.19 11.31
CA LEU A 444 -15.85 -19.00 12.40
C LEU A 444 -15.65 -20.50 12.13
N GLU A 445 -15.85 -20.95 10.89
CA GLU A 445 -15.64 -22.35 10.51
C GLU A 445 -14.16 -22.74 10.58
N ALA A 446 -13.25 -21.84 10.19
CA ALA A 446 -11.83 -22.08 10.33
C ALA A 446 -11.41 -22.31 11.79
N TRP A 447 -11.94 -21.52 12.72
CA TRP A 447 -11.66 -21.67 14.15
C TRP A 447 -12.22 -22.94 14.76
N LYS A 448 -13.37 -23.45 14.30
CA LYS A 448 -13.91 -24.77 14.71
C LYS A 448 -12.98 -25.91 14.32
N ASN A 449 -12.29 -25.76 13.19
CA ASN A 449 -11.37 -26.77 12.67
C ASN A 449 -9.92 -26.54 13.13
N TYR A 450 -9.66 -25.53 13.96
CA TYR A 450 -8.33 -25.26 14.49
C TYR A 450 -7.96 -26.32 15.53
N SER A 451 -6.90 -27.07 15.24
CA SER A 451 -6.23 -27.96 16.21
C SER A 451 -4.85 -27.38 16.52
N SER A 452 -4.54 -27.17 17.80
CA SER A 452 -3.15 -26.90 18.19
C SER A 452 -2.31 -28.15 17.92
N TYR A 453 -1.21 -27.97 17.25
CA TYR A 453 -0.17 -28.99 17.15
C TYR A 453 0.69 -28.98 18.40
#